data_ee970017edd0f49eed7b3a010558daf6
#
_entry.id   ee970017edd0f49eed7b3a010558daf6
#
_cell.length_a   1.000
_cell.length_b   1.000
_cell.length_c   1.000
_cell.angle_alpha   90.00
_cell.angle_beta   90.00
_cell.angle_gamma   90.00
#
_symmetry.space_group_name_H-M   'P 1'
#
loop_
_entity.id
_entity.type
_entity.pdbx_description
1 polymer ?
#
loop_
_entity_poly.entity_id
_entity_poly.type
_entity_poly.pdbx_seq_one_letter_code
_entity_poly.pdbx_strand_id
1 'polypeptide(L)'
;MDVLVYTNGDRVHGKFVSRENNTIIFESQHFGRLKVPATDARVLTSVAPASRVTTTTVSRPKDSPAEIADRNLFDPTDWRMTNLTETIRHIFGQWHGRLSFAASSTINDKEHKSFVVETKLTRKWARDEVRIGARYDYASDDDDVSRDILKSDSYWRHELSPRFFTLYSPNIEWDRDYTTDTDMEVDYLLLQQQLGVGINLITRGDQRLRVGVAENLFDLWVLSPIRDHTASNTESIFFEAELTLPYRIAVTDRGSLFYSFGNGGTGWENQLEISKKLTETLSLGMRHEVRLDTPGIDVSNYTLWRFMVGLDF
;
A
#
# COMPACT_ATOMS: atom_id res chain seq x y z
N MET A 1 8.86 -31.32 7.42
CA MET A 1 9.47 -30.68 8.62
C MET A 1 8.36 -30.46 9.62
N ASP A 2 8.51 -30.94 10.86
CA ASP A 2 7.44 -30.85 11.85
C ASP A 2 7.48 -29.50 12.56
N VAL A 3 6.35 -29.09 13.12
CA VAL A 3 6.22 -27.82 13.86
C VAL A 3 5.59 -28.12 15.22
N LEU A 4 6.28 -27.75 16.28
CA LEU A 4 5.74 -27.74 17.64
C LEU A 4 5.04 -26.38 17.86
N VAL A 5 3.75 -26.42 18.17
CA VAL A 5 2.94 -25.21 18.40
C VAL A 5 2.50 -25.19 19.86
N TYR A 6 2.91 -24.17 20.60
CA TYR A 6 2.53 -23.94 21.98
C TYR A 6 1.12 -23.34 22.10
N THR A 7 0.50 -23.46 23.26
CA THR A 7 -0.83 -22.90 23.54
C THR A 7 -0.88 -21.38 23.50
N ASN A 8 0.25 -20.71 23.71
CA ASN A 8 0.41 -19.26 23.56
C ASN A 8 0.59 -18.81 22.10
N GLY A 9 0.64 -19.75 21.14
CA GLY A 9 0.79 -19.47 19.71
C GLY A 9 2.22 -19.54 19.19
N ASP A 10 3.23 -19.68 20.04
CA ASP A 10 4.63 -19.81 19.62
C ASP A 10 4.84 -21.08 18.80
N ARG A 11 5.75 -21.02 17.83
CA ARG A 11 6.06 -22.13 16.92
C ARG A 11 7.54 -22.42 16.90
N VAL A 12 7.88 -23.70 17.05
CA VAL A 12 9.26 -24.19 16.95
C VAL A 12 9.35 -25.22 15.83
N HIS A 13 10.24 -24.97 14.89
CA HIS A 13 10.50 -25.87 13.77
C HIS A 13 11.53 -26.94 14.16
N GLY A 14 11.28 -28.20 13.72
CA GLY A 14 12.19 -29.31 14.06
C GLY A 14 11.63 -30.64 13.58
N LYS A 15 11.94 -31.69 14.36
CA LYS A 15 11.50 -33.06 14.13
C LYS A 15 10.79 -33.59 15.36
N PHE A 16 9.62 -34.14 15.21
CA PHE A 16 8.95 -34.92 16.28
C PHE A 16 9.71 -36.22 16.51
N VAL A 17 10.04 -36.47 17.77
CA VAL A 17 10.80 -37.70 18.17
C VAL A 17 9.87 -38.73 18.77
N SER A 18 9.18 -38.40 19.86
CA SER A 18 8.23 -39.31 20.54
C SER A 18 7.28 -38.55 21.47
N ARG A 19 6.24 -39.24 21.92
CA ARG A 19 5.36 -38.78 22.99
C ARG A 19 5.28 -39.85 24.08
N GLU A 20 5.77 -39.49 25.27
CA GLU A 20 5.87 -40.42 26.41
C GLU A 20 5.29 -39.72 27.65
N ASN A 21 4.45 -40.45 28.41
CA ASN A 21 3.91 -39.97 29.69
C ASN A 21 3.33 -38.56 29.63
N ASN A 22 2.54 -38.26 28.59
CA ASN A 22 1.96 -36.93 28.33
C ASN A 22 2.98 -35.79 28.06
N THR A 23 4.21 -36.17 27.70
CA THR A 23 5.29 -35.22 27.32
C THR A 23 5.67 -35.45 25.87
N ILE A 24 5.74 -34.38 25.12
CA ILE A 24 6.21 -34.33 23.73
C ILE A 24 7.72 -34.14 23.73
N ILE A 25 8.43 -35.05 23.07
CA ILE A 25 9.88 -34.95 22.82
C ILE A 25 10.05 -34.47 21.38
N PHE A 26 10.64 -33.30 21.24
CA PHE A 26 10.80 -32.60 19.96
C PHE A 26 12.24 -32.11 19.79
N GLU A 27 12.84 -32.35 18.64
CA GLU A 27 14.22 -31.96 18.34
C GLU A 27 14.19 -30.71 17.43
N SER A 28 14.54 -29.57 18.01
CA SER A 28 14.61 -28.28 17.31
C SER A 28 16.01 -28.03 16.75
N GLN A 29 16.10 -27.43 15.57
CA GLN A 29 17.38 -27.05 14.98
C GLN A 29 18.11 -25.95 15.76
N HIS A 30 17.36 -25.11 16.49
CA HIS A 30 17.92 -23.97 17.22
C HIS A 30 18.00 -24.16 18.74
N PHE A 31 17.12 -24.99 19.29
CA PHE A 31 17.00 -25.17 20.75
C PHE A 31 17.39 -26.57 21.23
N GLY A 32 17.83 -27.46 20.31
CA GLY A 32 18.15 -28.84 20.66
C GLY A 32 16.90 -29.65 21.06
N ARG A 33 17.07 -30.59 21.96
CA ARG A 33 16.03 -31.53 22.40
C ARG A 33 15.12 -30.92 23.45
N LEU A 34 13.86 -30.65 23.06
CA LEU A 34 12.82 -30.06 23.91
C LEU A 34 11.94 -31.16 24.51
N LYS A 35 11.57 -31.03 25.78
CA LYS A 35 10.58 -31.85 26.48
C LYS A 35 9.44 -30.92 26.92
N VAL A 36 8.27 -31.05 26.32
CA VAL A 36 7.14 -30.14 26.52
C VAL A 36 5.89 -30.91 26.92
N PRO A 37 5.17 -30.53 27.99
CA PRO A 37 3.92 -31.17 28.35
C PRO A 37 2.93 -31.11 27.16
N ALA A 38 2.22 -32.19 26.90
CA ALA A 38 1.25 -32.23 25.80
C ALA A 38 0.01 -31.39 26.06
N THR A 39 -0.16 -30.84 27.26
CA THR A 39 -1.14 -29.81 27.61
C THR A 39 -0.76 -28.43 27.06
N ASP A 40 0.55 -28.19 26.91
CA ASP A 40 1.09 -26.87 26.61
C ASP A 40 1.50 -26.70 25.14
N ALA A 41 1.54 -27.81 24.37
CA ALA A 41 1.89 -27.77 22.97
C ALA A 41 1.30 -28.95 22.18
N ARG A 42 1.24 -28.78 20.86
CA ARG A 42 0.86 -29.82 19.89
C ARG A 42 1.86 -29.87 18.74
N VAL A 43 2.03 -31.04 18.15
CA VAL A 43 2.90 -31.24 16.98
C VAL A 43 2.07 -31.25 15.72
N LEU A 44 2.45 -30.44 14.74
CA LEU A 44 1.95 -30.48 13.37
C LEU A 44 3.00 -31.20 12.52
N THR A 45 2.69 -32.41 12.09
CA THR A 45 3.58 -33.23 11.25
C THR A 45 3.21 -33.05 9.78
N SER A 46 4.18 -32.75 8.93
CA SER A 46 4.02 -32.73 7.48
C SER A 46 4.04 -34.17 6.96
N VAL A 47 2.88 -34.79 6.77
CA VAL A 47 2.75 -36.12 6.16
C VAL A 47 2.47 -35.98 4.67
N ALA A 48 3.29 -36.64 3.83
CA ALA A 48 2.94 -36.96 2.45
C ALA A 48 1.74 -37.94 2.42
N PRO A 49 0.87 -37.94 1.39
CA PRO A 49 -0.44 -38.52 1.47
C PRO A 49 -0.40 -40.06 1.34
N ALA A 50 -0.71 -40.78 2.40
CA ALA A 50 -1.20 -42.16 2.33
C ALA A 50 -2.08 -42.50 3.55
N SER A 51 -3.32 -42.90 3.22
CA SER A 51 -4.27 -43.69 4.02
C SER A 51 -5.03 -43.06 5.18
N ARG A 52 -6.35 -43.08 5.00
CA ARG A 52 -7.43 -42.78 5.93
C ARG A 52 -7.26 -43.40 7.31
N VAL A 53 -7.29 -42.56 8.33
CA VAL A 53 -7.81 -42.91 9.65
C VAL A 53 -8.71 -41.75 10.10
N THR A 54 -9.96 -42.07 10.34
CA THR A 54 -11.00 -41.17 10.84
C THR A 54 -10.67 -40.77 12.27
N THR A 55 -10.17 -39.56 12.44
CA THR A 55 -10.09 -38.95 13.78
C THR A 55 -10.97 -37.72 13.75
N THR A 56 -12.00 -37.74 14.57
CA THR A 56 -12.93 -36.63 14.78
C THR A 56 -12.15 -35.42 15.28
N THR A 57 -11.73 -34.61 14.36
CA THR A 57 -11.18 -33.29 14.66
C THR A 57 -12.40 -32.40 14.90
N VAL A 58 -12.55 -31.89 16.12
CA VAL A 58 -13.39 -30.71 16.35
C VAL A 58 -12.71 -29.58 15.58
N SER A 59 -13.05 -29.46 14.32
CA SER A 59 -12.75 -28.29 13.51
C SER A 59 -13.52 -27.14 14.13
N ARG A 60 -12.80 -26.16 14.63
CA ARG A 60 -13.36 -24.82 14.78
C ARG A 60 -14.02 -24.48 13.44
N PRO A 61 -15.31 -24.14 13.38
CA PRO A 61 -15.97 -23.86 12.13
C PRO A 61 -15.16 -22.77 11.43
N LYS A 62 -14.72 -23.05 10.22
CA LYS A 62 -14.23 -22.02 9.32
C LYS A 62 -15.49 -21.25 8.96
N ASP A 63 -15.63 -20.03 9.46
CA ASP A 63 -16.77 -19.17 9.18
C ASP A 63 -17.10 -19.29 7.70
N SER A 64 -18.34 -19.61 7.38
CA SER A 64 -18.76 -19.72 5.98
C SER A 64 -18.74 -18.31 5.35
N PRO A 65 -18.61 -18.18 4.02
CA PRO A 65 -18.68 -16.87 3.36
C PRO A 65 -19.97 -16.10 3.66
N ALA A 66 -21.06 -16.79 3.92
CA ALA A 66 -22.34 -16.20 4.34
C ALA A 66 -22.29 -15.64 5.78
N GLU A 67 -21.55 -16.29 6.67
CA GLU A 67 -21.42 -15.89 8.08
C GLU A 67 -20.52 -14.66 8.25
N ILE A 68 -19.55 -14.49 7.33
CA ILE A 68 -18.71 -13.28 7.26
C ILE A 68 -19.49 -12.09 6.70
N ALA A 69 -20.40 -12.34 5.74
CA ALA A 69 -21.24 -11.29 5.14
C ALA A 69 -22.26 -10.69 6.14
N ASP A 70 -22.68 -11.47 7.14
CA ASP A 70 -23.62 -11.02 8.18
C ASP A 70 -22.92 -10.33 9.37
N ARG A 71 -21.60 -10.33 9.44
CA ARG A 71 -20.88 -9.60 10.49
C ARG A 71 -21.06 -8.11 10.28
N ASN A 72 -21.64 -7.46 11.28
CA ASN A 72 -21.72 -6.00 11.29
C ASN A 72 -20.33 -5.44 11.54
N LEU A 73 -19.67 -4.95 10.47
CA LEU A 73 -18.35 -4.33 10.49
C LEU A 73 -18.21 -3.20 11.52
N PHE A 74 -19.34 -2.66 11.98
CA PHE A 74 -19.41 -1.55 12.94
C PHE A 74 -19.80 -1.99 14.36
N ASP A 75 -19.83 -3.32 14.65
CA ASP A 75 -20.04 -3.78 16.03
C ASP A 75 -18.75 -3.58 16.85
N PRO A 76 -18.72 -2.65 17.82
CA PRO A 76 -17.52 -2.35 18.59
C PRO A 76 -17.05 -3.51 19.47
N THR A 77 -17.89 -4.55 19.70
CA THR A 77 -17.50 -5.72 20.50
C THR A 77 -16.59 -6.68 19.73
N ASP A 78 -16.60 -6.62 18.40
CA ASP A 78 -15.80 -7.46 17.50
C ASP A 78 -14.55 -6.76 16.94
N TRP A 79 -14.27 -5.55 17.35
CA TRP A 79 -13.14 -4.73 16.87
C TRP A 79 -11.78 -5.25 17.36
N ARG A 80 -11.47 -6.50 17.09
CA ARG A 80 -10.10 -6.99 17.15
C ARG A 80 -9.44 -6.70 15.81
N MET A 81 -8.26 -6.10 15.84
CA MET A 81 -7.47 -5.78 14.63
C MET A 81 -7.32 -7.00 13.70
N THR A 82 -7.23 -8.21 14.26
CA THR A 82 -7.17 -9.47 13.50
C THR A 82 -8.45 -9.75 12.72
N ASN A 83 -9.62 -9.49 13.32
CA ASN A 83 -10.91 -9.73 12.65
C ASN A 83 -11.13 -8.71 11.53
N LEU A 84 -10.75 -7.45 11.75
CA LEU A 84 -10.83 -6.40 10.74
C LEU A 84 -9.97 -6.74 9.51
N THR A 85 -8.70 -7.12 9.72
CA THR A 85 -7.81 -7.48 8.62
C THR A 85 -8.22 -8.76 7.90
N GLU A 86 -8.76 -9.76 8.60
CA GLU A 86 -9.32 -10.97 7.98
C GLU A 86 -10.56 -10.64 7.12
N THR A 87 -11.44 -9.77 7.60
CA THR A 87 -12.61 -9.31 6.84
C THR A 87 -12.19 -8.54 5.59
N ILE A 88 -11.24 -7.62 5.72
CA ILE A 88 -10.70 -6.86 4.59
C ILE A 88 -10.04 -7.81 3.57
N ARG A 89 -9.23 -8.78 4.00
CA ARG A 89 -8.63 -9.80 3.12
C ARG A 89 -9.68 -10.64 2.41
N HIS A 90 -10.79 -10.95 3.07
CA HIS A 90 -11.88 -11.70 2.44
C HIS A 90 -12.58 -10.88 1.36
N ILE A 91 -12.80 -9.59 1.59
CA ILE A 91 -13.41 -8.67 0.61
C ILE A 91 -12.52 -8.51 -0.61
N PHE A 92 -11.22 -8.29 -0.41
CA PHE A 92 -10.28 -8.01 -1.50
C PHE A 92 -9.63 -9.27 -2.11
N GLY A 93 -9.79 -10.44 -1.50
CA GLY A 93 -9.35 -11.73 -2.04
C GLY A 93 -7.84 -11.80 -2.28
N GLN A 94 -7.42 -11.83 -3.57
CA GLN A 94 -6.01 -11.94 -3.96
C GLN A 94 -5.27 -10.59 -4.00
N TRP A 95 -5.92 -9.50 -3.61
CA TRP A 95 -5.28 -8.20 -3.50
C TRP A 95 -4.56 -8.09 -2.16
N HIS A 96 -3.39 -7.50 -2.19
CA HIS A 96 -2.65 -7.08 -1.02
C HIS A 96 -2.73 -5.58 -0.92
N GLY A 97 -2.92 -5.06 0.27
CA GLY A 97 -3.11 -3.64 0.38
C GLY A 97 -2.71 -3.06 1.72
N ARG A 98 -2.83 -1.75 1.76
CA ARG A 98 -2.66 -0.93 2.95
C ARG A 98 -3.75 0.12 2.99
N LEU A 99 -4.36 0.29 4.15
CA LEU A 99 -5.20 1.43 4.48
C LEU A 99 -4.42 2.30 5.48
N SER A 100 -4.14 3.54 5.11
CA SER A 100 -3.33 4.47 5.90
C SER A 100 -4.15 5.66 6.36
N PHE A 101 -3.84 6.15 7.57
CA PHE A 101 -4.48 7.30 8.18
C PHE A 101 -3.40 8.25 8.69
N ALA A 102 -3.64 9.54 8.49
CA ALA A 102 -2.91 10.60 9.15
C ALA A 102 -3.90 11.64 9.65
N ALA A 103 -3.63 12.23 10.80
CA ALA A 103 -4.40 13.34 11.34
C ALA A 103 -3.47 14.28 12.07
N SER A 104 -3.75 15.58 11.98
CA SER A 104 -3.08 16.59 12.78
C SER A 104 -4.09 17.63 13.26
N SER A 105 -3.84 18.18 14.43
CA SER A 105 -4.53 19.36 14.96
C SER A 105 -3.50 20.27 15.62
N THR A 106 -3.49 21.52 15.22
CA THR A 106 -2.60 22.54 15.78
C THR A 106 -3.45 23.74 16.15
N ILE A 107 -3.30 24.22 17.38
CA ILE A 107 -4.01 25.39 17.89
C ILE A 107 -2.93 26.42 18.23
N ASN A 108 -2.84 27.46 17.43
CA ASN A 108 -2.00 28.63 17.64
C ASN A 108 -2.91 29.88 17.59
N ASP A 109 -2.53 30.89 16.80
CA ASP A 109 -3.37 32.04 16.50
C ASP A 109 -4.59 31.64 15.64
N LYS A 110 -4.47 30.53 14.88
CA LYS A 110 -5.53 29.86 14.12
C LYS A 110 -5.61 28.38 14.48
N GLU A 111 -6.82 27.84 14.47
CA GLU A 111 -7.04 26.40 14.63
C GLU A 111 -6.87 25.70 13.28
N HIS A 112 -5.82 24.91 13.12
CA HIS A 112 -5.59 24.09 11.92
C HIS A 112 -5.91 22.63 12.22
N LYS A 113 -6.81 22.04 11.46
CA LYS A 113 -7.18 20.61 11.52
C LYS A 113 -6.94 19.97 10.16
N SER A 114 -6.32 18.80 10.13
CA SER A 114 -6.22 18.03 8.90
C SER A 114 -6.37 16.53 9.13
N PHE A 115 -6.92 15.82 8.14
CA PHE A 115 -6.88 14.39 8.10
C PHE A 115 -6.65 13.88 6.67
N VAL A 116 -6.05 12.71 6.59
CA VAL A 116 -5.77 12.01 5.34
C VAL A 116 -6.18 10.55 5.49
N VAL A 117 -6.91 10.06 4.51
CA VAL A 117 -7.19 8.62 4.36
C VAL A 117 -6.65 8.18 3.01
N GLU A 118 -5.86 7.12 3.02
CA GLU A 118 -5.28 6.55 1.81
C GLU A 118 -5.44 5.05 1.78
N THR A 119 -5.80 4.51 0.62
CA THR A 119 -5.78 3.08 0.34
C THR A 119 -4.85 2.78 -0.81
N LYS A 120 -4.09 1.68 -0.71
CA LYS A 120 -3.26 1.14 -1.79
C LYS A 120 -3.57 -0.34 -1.93
N LEU A 121 -3.97 -0.76 -3.12
CA LEU A 121 -4.23 -2.14 -3.47
C LEU A 121 -3.26 -2.57 -4.55
N THR A 122 -2.63 -3.71 -4.38
CA THR A 122 -1.70 -4.28 -5.36
C THR A 122 -2.07 -5.72 -5.64
N ARG A 123 -2.07 -6.08 -6.91
CA ARG A 123 -2.22 -7.45 -7.36
C ARG A 123 -1.18 -7.77 -8.42
N LYS A 124 -0.53 -8.93 -8.26
CA LYS A 124 0.48 -9.44 -9.19
C LYS A 124 0.07 -10.78 -9.71
N TRP A 125 0.22 -10.99 -11.01
CA TRP A 125 0.07 -12.30 -11.64
C TRP A 125 1.02 -12.42 -12.82
N ALA A 126 1.53 -13.61 -13.05
CA ALA A 126 2.48 -13.98 -14.10
C ALA A 126 3.43 -12.87 -14.61
N ARG A 127 2.94 -11.97 -15.46
CA ARG A 127 3.69 -10.87 -16.09
C ARG A 127 3.09 -9.49 -15.80
N ASP A 128 2.00 -9.44 -15.07
CA ASP A 128 1.24 -8.21 -14.85
C ASP A 128 1.29 -7.82 -13.39
N GLU A 129 1.37 -6.53 -13.14
CA GLU A 129 1.18 -5.92 -11.84
C GLU A 129 0.21 -4.75 -11.99
N VAL A 130 -0.86 -4.76 -11.21
CA VAL A 130 -1.78 -3.63 -11.09
C VAL A 130 -1.68 -3.08 -9.68
N ARG A 131 -1.58 -1.77 -9.58
CA ARG A 131 -1.74 -1.01 -8.34
C ARG A 131 -2.86 -0.01 -8.51
N ILE A 132 -3.70 0.10 -7.51
CA ILE A 132 -4.75 1.10 -7.41
C ILE A 132 -4.53 1.83 -6.09
N GLY A 133 -4.31 3.13 -6.17
CA GLY A 133 -4.22 4.03 -5.04
C GLY A 133 -5.39 5.01 -5.05
N ALA A 134 -5.93 5.32 -3.89
CA ALA A 134 -6.88 6.41 -3.70
C ALA A 134 -6.56 7.10 -2.37
N ARG A 135 -6.59 8.43 -2.40
CA ARG A 135 -6.27 9.28 -1.26
C ARG A 135 -7.24 10.43 -1.18
N TYR A 136 -7.73 10.69 0.02
CA TYR A 136 -8.52 11.86 0.35
C TYR A 136 -7.80 12.69 1.40
N ASP A 137 -7.53 13.95 1.07
CA ASP A 137 -6.89 14.94 1.92
C ASP A 137 -7.89 16.03 2.26
N TYR A 138 -8.11 16.28 3.54
CA TYR A 138 -8.94 17.38 4.03
C TYR A 138 -8.19 18.21 5.05
N ALA A 139 -8.30 19.52 4.96
CA ALA A 139 -7.82 20.44 6.00
C ALA A 139 -8.76 21.65 6.13
N SER A 140 -8.78 22.23 7.34
CA SER A 140 -9.49 23.47 7.62
C SER A 140 -8.67 24.35 8.54
N ASP A 141 -8.80 25.67 8.35
CA ASP A 141 -8.21 26.73 9.15
C ASP A 141 -9.34 27.59 9.73
N ASP A 142 -9.51 27.64 11.06
CA ASP A 142 -10.61 28.36 11.73
C ASP A 142 -12.00 28.03 11.18
N ASP A 143 -12.27 26.74 10.91
CA ASP A 143 -13.47 26.18 10.29
C ASP A 143 -13.67 26.51 8.79
N ASP A 144 -12.81 27.30 8.15
CA ASP A 144 -12.78 27.46 6.71
C ASP A 144 -11.99 26.32 6.07
N VAL A 145 -12.50 25.74 4.98
CA VAL A 145 -11.83 24.65 4.27
C VAL A 145 -10.59 25.22 3.58
N SER A 146 -9.43 24.65 3.85
CA SER A 146 -8.16 25.05 3.22
C SER A 146 -7.58 23.96 2.32
N ARG A 147 -8.21 22.76 2.31
CA ARG A 147 -7.86 21.66 1.41
C ARG A 147 -8.99 20.64 1.35
N ASP A 148 -9.39 20.29 0.15
CA ASP A 148 -10.39 19.23 -0.12
C ASP A 148 -10.04 18.53 -1.43
N ILE A 149 -9.11 17.55 -1.34
CA ILE A 149 -8.48 16.92 -2.50
C ILE A 149 -8.73 15.41 -2.49
N LEU A 150 -9.25 14.90 -3.61
CA LEU A 150 -9.30 13.49 -3.93
C LEU A 150 -8.26 13.16 -5.00
N LYS A 151 -7.32 12.26 -4.69
CA LYS A 151 -6.31 11.78 -5.64
C LYS A 151 -6.42 10.28 -5.85
N SER A 152 -6.17 9.84 -7.08
CA SER A 152 -5.94 8.44 -7.41
C SER A 152 -4.60 8.32 -8.10
N ASP A 153 -3.75 7.42 -7.61
CA ASP A 153 -2.51 7.01 -8.25
C ASP A 153 -2.59 5.52 -8.59
N SER A 154 -2.69 5.22 -9.87
CA SER A 154 -2.87 3.85 -10.33
C SER A 154 -1.88 3.51 -11.42
N TYR A 155 -1.51 2.24 -11.53
CA TYR A 155 -0.78 1.79 -12.70
C TYR A 155 -1.05 0.31 -13.03
N TRP A 156 -0.91 -0.01 -14.29
CA TRP A 156 -0.75 -1.35 -14.81
C TRP A 156 0.62 -1.45 -15.48
N ARG A 157 1.40 -2.45 -15.07
CA ARG A 157 2.69 -2.78 -15.65
C ARG A 157 2.63 -4.19 -16.23
N HIS A 158 3.13 -4.35 -17.44
CA HIS A 158 3.27 -5.63 -18.11
C HIS A 158 4.74 -5.92 -18.44
N GLU A 159 5.26 -7.04 -17.94
CA GLU A 159 6.63 -7.48 -18.17
C GLU A 159 6.72 -8.17 -19.55
N LEU A 160 7.29 -7.47 -20.54
CA LEU A 160 7.56 -8.03 -21.87
C LEU A 160 8.64 -9.13 -21.81
N SER A 161 9.61 -8.92 -20.92
CA SER A 161 10.71 -9.86 -20.63
C SER A 161 11.21 -9.59 -19.19
N PRO A 162 12.11 -10.40 -18.63
CA PRO A 162 12.71 -10.09 -17.33
C PRO A 162 13.39 -8.71 -17.26
N ARG A 163 13.75 -8.13 -18.39
CA ARG A 163 14.48 -6.86 -18.49
C ARG A 163 13.61 -5.70 -18.94
N PHE A 164 12.58 -5.91 -19.74
CA PHE A 164 11.77 -4.85 -20.33
C PHE A 164 10.32 -4.94 -19.89
N PHE A 165 9.70 -3.78 -19.68
CA PHE A 165 8.29 -3.66 -19.34
C PHE A 165 7.61 -2.50 -20.04
N THR A 166 6.28 -2.55 -20.09
CA THR A 166 5.41 -1.42 -20.44
C THR A 166 4.66 -0.97 -19.20
N LEU A 167 4.31 0.30 -19.18
CA LEU A 167 3.60 0.95 -18.08
C LEU A 167 2.45 1.78 -18.65
N TYR A 168 1.27 1.65 -18.02
CA TYR A 168 0.16 2.59 -18.16
C TYR A 168 -0.25 3.05 -16.75
N SER A 169 -0.24 4.35 -16.52
CA SER A 169 -0.53 4.94 -15.21
C SER A 169 -1.54 6.07 -15.34
N PRO A 170 -2.84 5.78 -15.13
CA PRO A 170 -3.87 6.81 -15.03
C PRO A 170 -3.90 7.37 -13.60
N ASN A 171 -3.80 8.69 -13.47
CA ASN A 171 -3.88 9.41 -12.21
C ASN A 171 -4.99 10.45 -12.31
N ILE A 172 -5.76 10.60 -11.25
CA ILE A 172 -6.84 11.57 -11.15
C ILE A 172 -6.58 12.43 -9.92
N GLU A 173 -6.72 13.73 -10.07
CA GLU A 173 -6.68 14.69 -8.98
C GLU A 173 -7.89 15.61 -9.09
N TRP A 174 -8.73 15.64 -8.07
CA TRP A 174 -9.84 16.55 -7.94
C TRP A 174 -9.63 17.40 -6.70
N ASP A 175 -9.37 18.68 -6.93
CA ASP A 175 -9.18 19.68 -5.88
C ASP A 175 -10.34 20.67 -5.93
N ARG A 176 -11.09 20.76 -4.83
CA ARG A 176 -12.29 21.58 -4.74
C ARG A 176 -12.06 22.92 -4.06
N ASP A 177 -10.83 23.17 -3.64
CA ASP A 177 -10.50 24.36 -2.83
C ASP A 177 -9.07 24.83 -3.12
N TYR A 178 -8.71 24.81 -4.40
CA TYR A 178 -7.42 25.29 -4.84
C TYR A 178 -7.41 26.80 -4.94
N THR A 179 -6.50 27.45 -4.22
CA THR A 179 -6.29 28.90 -4.33
C THR A 179 -5.15 29.20 -5.29
N THR A 180 -5.46 29.97 -6.35
CA THR A 180 -4.47 30.42 -7.34
C THR A 180 -3.56 31.51 -6.77
N ASP A 181 -2.46 31.81 -7.45
CA ASP A 181 -1.55 32.94 -7.11
C ASP A 181 -2.24 34.30 -7.10
N THR A 182 -3.45 34.40 -7.65
CA THR A 182 -4.28 35.61 -7.67
C THR A 182 -5.36 35.61 -6.60
N ASP A 183 -5.26 34.77 -5.58
CA ASP A 183 -6.24 34.58 -4.51
C ASP A 183 -7.65 34.19 -5.00
N MET A 184 -7.74 33.52 -6.16
CA MET A 184 -9.00 33.04 -6.69
C MET A 184 -9.16 31.55 -6.33
N GLU A 185 -10.25 31.20 -5.67
CA GLU A 185 -10.61 29.80 -5.40
C GLU A 185 -11.10 29.13 -6.69
N VAL A 186 -10.54 27.98 -6.98
CA VAL A 186 -10.78 27.20 -8.20
C VAL A 186 -11.05 25.75 -7.86
N ASP A 187 -12.14 25.20 -8.41
CA ASP A 187 -12.42 23.76 -8.40
C ASP A 187 -11.91 23.18 -9.73
N TYR A 188 -11.01 22.19 -9.67
CA TYR A 188 -10.50 21.56 -10.87
C TYR A 188 -10.44 20.04 -10.78
N LEU A 189 -10.54 19.40 -11.94
CA LEU A 189 -10.28 17.99 -12.17
C LEU A 189 -9.12 17.84 -13.15
N LEU A 190 -8.07 17.16 -12.71
CA LEU A 190 -6.91 16.81 -13.52
C LEU A 190 -6.89 15.32 -13.77
N LEU A 191 -6.84 14.92 -15.03
CA LEU A 191 -6.55 13.56 -15.45
C LEU A 191 -5.16 13.52 -16.09
N GLN A 192 -4.25 12.78 -15.51
CA GLN A 192 -2.95 12.48 -16.08
C GLN A 192 -2.90 11.02 -16.53
N GLN A 193 -2.55 10.79 -17.77
CA GLN A 193 -2.37 9.46 -18.33
C GLN A 193 -0.92 9.32 -18.79
N GLN A 194 -0.17 8.41 -18.17
CA GLN A 194 1.21 8.12 -18.53
C GLN A 194 1.28 6.77 -19.25
N LEU A 195 1.82 6.76 -20.45
CA LEU A 195 2.11 5.55 -21.23
C LEU A 195 3.61 5.45 -21.47
N GLY A 196 4.24 4.39 -20.98
CA GLY A 196 5.69 4.28 -20.99
C GLY A 196 6.24 2.90 -21.25
N VAL A 197 7.53 2.89 -21.50
CA VAL A 197 8.36 1.68 -21.59
C VAL A 197 9.57 1.85 -20.70
N GLY A 198 10.03 0.74 -20.13
CA GLY A 198 11.16 0.82 -19.21
C GLY A 198 11.97 -0.45 -19.12
N ILE A 199 13.03 -0.36 -18.33
CA ILE A 199 13.95 -1.46 -18.05
C ILE A 199 14.08 -1.72 -16.57
N ASN A 200 14.12 -2.98 -16.19
CA ASN A 200 14.49 -3.45 -14.87
C ASN A 200 16.02 -3.45 -14.77
N LEU A 201 16.61 -2.49 -14.05
CA LEU A 201 18.05 -2.40 -13.84
C LEU A 201 18.50 -3.37 -12.75
N ILE A 202 17.73 -3.44 -11.67
CA ILE A 202 17.97 -4.34 -10.53
C ILE A 202 16.66 -5.08 -10.24
N THR A 203 16.75 -6.40 -10.19
CA THR A 203 15.67 -7.28 -9.73
C THR A 203 16.32 -8.39 -8.91
N ARG A 204 16.50 -8.14 -7.60
CA ARG A 204 17.16 -9.10 -6.71
C ARG A 204 16.39 -9.18 -5.38
N GLY A 205 15.67 -10.28 -5.17
CA GLY A 205 14.83 -10.42 -3.99
C GLY A 205 13.80 -9.29 -3.90
N ASP A 206 13.84 -8.54 -2.80
CA ASP A 206 12.95 -7.42 -2.54
C ASP A 206 13.52 -6.05 -3.01
N GLN A 207 14.65 -6.10 -3.73
CA GLN A 207 15.27 -4.90 -4.28
C GLN A 207 14.92 -4.76 -5.75
N ARG A 208 14.41 -3.62 -6.13
CA ARG A 208 14.05 -3.29 -7.51
C ARG A 208 14.46 -1.89 -7.83
N LEU A 209 15.06 -1.72 -8.98
CA LEU A 209 15.33 -0.42 -9.59
C LEU A 209 14.91 -0.48 -11.04
N ARG A 210 14.05 0.44 -11.42
CA ARG A 210 13.49 0.57 -12.75
C ARG A 210 13.67 1.98 -13.24
N VAL A 211 13.90 2.11 -14.53
CA VAL A 211 13.91 3.40 -15.22
C VAL A 211 13.18 3.25 -16.55
N GLY A 212 12.60 4.33 -17.03
CA GLY A 212 11.89 4.31 -18.30
C GLY A 212 11.63 5.69 -18.84
N VAL A 213 11.02 5.71 -20.01
CA VAL A 213 10.54 6.91 -20.69
C VAL A 213 9.05 6.77 -20.93
N ALA A 214 8.34 7.87 -20.88
CA ALA A 214 6.90 7.87 -21.07
C ALA A 214 6.41 9.15 -21.75
N GLU A 215 5.31 9.03 -22.46
CA GLU A 215 4.43 10.10 -22.87
C GLU A 215 3.38 10.32 -21.80
N ASN A 216 3.13 11.58 -21.43
CA ASN A 216 2.12 11.98 -20.46
C ASN A 216 1.10 12.88 -21.13
N LEU A 217 -0.16 12.51 -21.01
CA LEU A 217 -1.30 13.29 -21.45
C LEU A 217 -1.97 13.88 -20.21
N PHE A 218 -2.14 15.18 -20.20
CA PHE A 218 -2.77 15.92 -19.13
C PHE A 218 -4.04 16.58 -19.66
N ASP A 219 -5.16 16.30 -19.02
CA ASP A 219 -6.43 16.95 -19.24
C ASP A 219 -6.84 17.65 -17.95
N LEU A 220 -6.86 18.98 -17.98
CA LEU A 220 -7.26 19.83 -16.86
C LEU A 220 -8.61 20.47 -17.17
N TRP A 221 -9.60 20.18 -16.36
CA TRP A 221 -10.90 20.82 -16.37
C TRP A 221 -11.04 21.74 -15.16
N VAL A 222 -11.13 23.03 -15.38
CA VAL A 222 -11.57 23.99 -14.37
C VAL A 222 -13.09 23.94 -14.33
N LEU A 223 -13.67 23.65 -13.16
CA LEU A 223 -15.10 23.45 -12.98
C LEU A 223 -15.79 24.70 -12.45
N SER A 224 -15.08 25.49 -11.63
CA SER A 224 -15.54 26.72 -10.99
C SER A 224 -14.35 27.67 -10.78
N PRO A 225 -14.51 29.00 -10.77
CA PRO A 225 -15.74 29.74 -11.08
C PRO A 225 -16.04 29.85 -12.59
N ILE A 226 -15.02 29.74 -13.43
CA ILE A 226 -15.14 29.83 -14.90
C ILE A 226 -14.75 28.46 -15.47
N ARG A 227 -15.64 27.83 -16.20
CA ARG A 227 -15.36 26.52 -16.82
C ARG A 227 -14.37 26.69 -17.96
N ASP A 228 -13.30 25.93 -17.90
CA ASP A 228 -12.27 25.88 -18.92
C ASP A 228 -11.71 24.44 -19.04
N HIS A 229 -11.10 24.13 -20.16
CA HIS A 229 -10.45 22.86 -20.42
C HIS A 229 -9.15 23.08 -21.17
N THR A 230 -8.08 22.57 -20.59
CA THR A 230 -6.75 22.59 -21.19
C THR A 230 -6.23 21.17 -21.30
N ALA A 231 -5.77 20.81 -22.50
CA ALA A 231 -5.10 19.54 -22.76
C ALA A 231 -3.65 19.80 -23.17
N SER A 232 -2.73 19.03 -22.61
CA SER A 232 -1.31 19.12 -22.94
C SER A 232 -0.66 17.76 -22.92
N ASN A 233 0.47 17.63 -23.60
CA ASN A 233 1.29 16.45 -23.56
C ASN A 233 2.75 16.80 -23.24
N THR A 234 3.41 15.90 -22.54
CA THR A 234 4.83 16.04 -22.18
C THR A 234 5.49 14.67 -22.16
N GLU A 235 6.75 14.63 -22.45
CA GLU A 235 7.57 13.45 -22.30
C GLU A 235 8.16 13.41 -20.89
N SER A 236 8.45 12.22 -20.38
CA SER A 236 9.15 12.08 -19.09
C SER A 236 10.17 10.96 -19.11
N ILE A 237 11.19 11.16 -18.27
CA ILE A 237 12.02 10.07 -17.78
C ILE A 237 11.54 9.76 -16.39
N PHE A 238 11.17 8.51 -16.12
CA PHE A 238 10.73 8.10 -14.79
C PHE A 238 11.66 7.05 -14.19
N PHE A 239 11.67 7.01 -12.86
CA PHE A 239 12.34 5.95 -12.11
C PHE A 239 11.45 5.44 -10.97
N GLU A 240 11.67 4.19 -10.59
CA GLU A 240 11.06 3.56 -9.43
C GLU A 240 12.12 2.71 -8.73
N ALA A 241 12.31 2.95 -7.43
CA ALA A 241 13.16 2.16 -6.56
C ALA A 241 12.32 1.56 -5.42
N GLU A 242 12.43 0.25 -5.22
CA GLU A 242 11.85 -0.47 -4.10
C GLU A 242 12.96 -1.20 -3.35
N LEU A 243 13.07 -1.00 -2.05
CA LEU A 243 14.11 -1.58 -1.22
C LEU A 243 13.52 -2.03 0.11
N THR A 244 13.75 -3.29 0.47
CA THR A 244 13.47 -3.79 1.82
C THR A 244 14.78 -3.87 2.61
N LEU A 245 14.83 -3.12 3.70
CA LEU A 245 15.94 -3.07 4.64
C LEU A 245 15.71 -4.04 5.82
N PRO A 246 16.75 -4.37 6.61
CA PRO A 246 16.58 -5.06 7.88
C PRO A 246 15.52 -4.40 8.78
N TYR A 247 15.01 -5.15 9.75
CA TYR A 247 13.99 -4.68 10.70
C TYR A 247 12.63 -4.35 10.09
N ARG A 248 12.29 -4.95 8.92
CA ARG A 248 11.01 -4.78 8.22
C ARG A 248 10.75 -3.33 7.77
N ILE A 249 11.80 -2.64 7.38
CA ILE A 249 11.70 -1.29 6.81
C ILE A 249 11.64 -1.43 5.29
N ALA A 250 10.61 -0.85 4.67
CA ALA A 250 10.48 -0.74 3.23
C ALA A 250 10.67 0.73 2.81
N VAL A 251 11.44 0.92 1.76
CA VAL A 251 11.65 2.22 1.13
C VAL A 251 11.18 2.12 -0.31
N THR A 252 10.32 3.04 -0.71
CA THR A 252 9.86 3.17 -2.10
C THR A 252 10.11 4.61 -2.53
N ASP A 253 10.78 4.77 -3.65
CA ASP A 253 11.05 6.08 -4.25
C ASP A 253 10.63 6.06 -5.71
N ARG A 254 9.86 7.06 -6.13
CA ARG A 254 9.36 7.23 -7.48
C ARG A 254 9.53 8.66 -7.88
N GLY A 255 10.00 8.88 -9.09
CA GLY A 255 10.12 10.21 -9.63
C GLY A 255 9.96 10.24 -11.13
N SER A 256 9.53 11.40 -11.62
CA SER A 256 9.41 11.72 -13.03
C SER A 256 10.00 13.09 -13.31
N LEU A 257 10.87 13.15 -14.29
CA LEU A 257 11.39 14.40 -14.85
C LEU A 257 10.66 14.63 -16.18
N PHE A 258 9.85 15.66 -16.23
CA PHE A 258 9.06 16.03 -17.39
C PHE A 258 9.81 17.02 -18.28
N TYR A 259 9.57 16.91 -19.57
CA TYR A 259 10.05 17.84 -20.57
C TYR A 259 8.97 18.04 -21.65
N SER A 260 8.67 19.29 -21.99
CA SER A 260 7.75 19.60 -23.08
C SER A 260 8.52 20.09 -24.29
N PHE A 261 8.50 19.32 -25.37
CA PHE A 261 9.12 19.73 -26.65
C PHE A 261 8.39 20.93 -27.29
N GLY A 262 7.14 21.17 -26.96
CA GLY A 262 6.35 22.26 -27.53
C GLY A 262 6.75 23.64 -27.01
N ASN A 263 7.00 23.76 -25.71
CA ASN A 263 7.29 25.04 -25.04
C ASN A 263 8.64 25.08 -24.29
N GLY A 264 9.39 23.97 -24.31
CA GLY A 264 10.69 23.87 -23.64
C GLY A 264 10.62 23.84 -22.10
N GLY A 265 9.44 23.70 -21.53
CA GLY A 265 9.25 23.62 -20.09
C GLY A 265 9.78 22.30 -19.51
N THR A 266 10.31 22.37 -18.29
CA THR A 266 10.77 21.19 -17.52
C THR A 266 10.07 21.17 -16.18
N GLY A 267 9.74 19.98 -15.69
CA GLY A 267 9.13 19.78 -14.38
C GLY A 267 9.63 18.53 -13.70
N TRP A 268 9.34 18.41 -12.43
CA TRP A 268 9.80 17.31 -11.59
C TRP A 268 8.75 16.90 -10.58
N GLU A 269 8.51 15.60 -10.49
CA GLU A 269 7.70 15.02 -9.42
C GLU A 269 8.49 13.90 -8.74
N ASN A 270 8.40 13.85 -7.42
CA ASN A 270 8.99 12.77 -6.63
C ASN A 270 8.12 12.40 -5.44
N GLN A 271 8.08 11.12 -5.15
CA GLN A 271 7.42 10.55 -3.99
C GLN A 271 8.33 9.52 -3.32
N LEU A 272 8.90 9.88 -2.18
CA LEU A 272 9.66 8.99 -1.32
C LEU A 272 8.78 8.52 -0.16
N GLU A 273 8.65 7.23 0.03
CA GLU A 273 7.94 6.63 1.17
C GLU A 273 8.87 5.67 1.93
N ILE A 274 8.95 5.86 3.24
CA ILE A 274 9.65 4.97 4.16
C ILE A 274 8.60 4.42 5.11
N SER A 275 8.47 3.10 5.18
CA SER A 275 7.51 2.45 6.07
C SER A 275 8.17 1.35 6.89
N LYS A 276 7.72 1.19 8.13
CA LYS A 276 8.17 0.14 9.05
C LYS A 276 6.98 -0.67 9.53
N LYS A 277 7.01 -1.97 9.29
CA LYS A 277 6.03 -2.90 9.87
C LYS A 277 6.34 -3.11 11.35
N LEU A 278 5.39 -2.74 12.22
CA LEU A 278 5.45 -2.97 13.66
C LEU A 278 4.94 -4.37 14.00
N THR A 279 3.86 -4.77 13.35
CA THR A 279 3.27 -6.11 13.41
C THR A 279 3.03 -6.64 11.99
N GLU A 280 2.35 -7.75 11.83
CA GLU A 280 1.94 -8.25 10.50
C GLU A 280 0.87 -7.37 9.85
N THR A 281 0.11 -6.62 10.66
CA THR A 281 -1.04 -5.83 10.23
C THR A 281 -0.89 -4.34 10.46
N LEU A 282 0.08 -3.89 11.26
CA LEU A 282 0.29 -2.50 11.62
C LEU A 282 1.63 -1.99 11.11
N SER A 283 1.63 -0.86 10.45
CA SER A 283 2.83 -0.16 9.97
C SER A 283 2.80 1.31 10.32
N LEU A 284 4.00 1.90 10.45
CA LEU A 284 4.21 3.34 10.49
C LEU A 284 4.90 3.75 9.19
N GLY A 285 4.49 4.87 8.63
CA GLY A 285 5.07 5.41 7.41
C GLY A 285 5.39 6.89 7.51
N MET A 286 6.37 7.30 6.75
CA MET A 286 6.69 8.69 6.47
C MET A 286 6.77 8.83 4.95
N ARG A 287 6.14 9.86 4.41
CA ARG A 287 6.16 10.18 2.99
C ARG A 287 6.60 11.61 2.76
N HIS A 288 7.42 11.78 1.76
CA HIS A 288 7.80 13.07 1.20
C HIS A 288 7.34 13.14 -0.25
N GLU A 289 6.59 14.15 -0.60
CA GLU A 289 6.10 14.41 -1.96
C GLU A 289 6.58 15.77 -2.41
N VAL A 290 7.06 15.86 -3.64
CA VAL A 290 7.47 17.10 -4.29
C VAL A 290 6.86 17.15 -5.68
N ARG A 291 6.29 18.29 -6.03
CA ARG A 291 5.91 18.65 -7.40
C ARG A 291 6.45 20.04 -7.70
N LEU A 292 7.19 20.16 -8.79
CA LEU A 292 7.78 21.43 -9.24
C LEU A 292 7.60 21.57 -10.75
N ASP A 293 7.05 22.70 -11.18
CA ASP A 293 7.00 23.19 -12.56
C ASP A 293 6.60 22.14 -13.61
N THR A 294 5.58 21.32 -13.33
CA THR A 294 5.12 20.29 -14.28
C THR A 294 4.61 20.96 -15.56
N PRO A 295 5.24 20.74 -16.72
CA PRO A 295 4.88 21.43 -17.97
C PRO A 295 3.45 21.15 -18.39
N GLY A 296 2.75 22.18 -18.86
CA GLY A 296 1.39 22.07 -19.36
C GLY A 296 0.30 22.02 -18.31
N ILE A 297 0.67 22.11 -17.02
CA ILE A 297 -0.25 22.19 -15.92
C ILE A 297 0.14 23.39 -15.06
N ASP A 298 -0.73 24.39 -15.01
CA ASP A 298 -0.58 25.55 -14.12
C ASP A 298 -1.19 25.22 -12.75
N VAL A 299 -0.77 24.09 -12.15
CA VAL A 299 -1.12 23.69 -10.80
C VAL A 299 0.08 23.81 -9.88
N SER A 300 -0.21 24.15 -8.64
CA SER A 300 0.78 24.58 -7.64
C SER A 300 1.96 23.64 -7.46
N ASN A 301 3.13 24.24 -7.38
CA ASN A 301 4.31 23.62 -6.80
C ASN A 301 4.05 23.32 -5.33
N TYR A 302 4.40 22.13 -4.87
CA TYR A 302 4.29 21.80 -3.46
C TYR A 302 5.41 20.87 -2.98
N THR A 303 5.71 20.98 -1.70
CA THR A 303 6.54 20.02 -0.96
C THR A 303 5.77 19.63 0.29
N LEU A 304 5.61 18.34 0.52
CA LEU A 304 4.74 17.83 1.55
C LEU A 304 5.38 16.67 2.31
N TRP A 305 5.37 16.75 3.63
CA TRP A 305 5.75 15.65 4.52
C TRP A 305 4.53 15.10 5.24
N ARG A 306 4.43 13.77 5.33
CA ARG A 306 3.35 13.08 6.04
C ARG A 306 3.86 11.96 6.90
N PHE A 307 3.27 11.82 8.10
CA PHE A 307 3.42 10.67 8.95
C PHE A 307 2.09 9.91 8.97
N MET A 308 2.16 8.61 8.78
CA MET A 308 0.98 7.77 8.57
C MET A 308 1.02 6.53 9.45
N VAL A 309 -0.14 6.11 9.91
CA VAL A 309 -0.36 4.78 10.49
C VAL A 309 -1.11 3.95 9.47
N GLY A 310 -0.61 2.77 9.15
CA GLY A 310 -1.17 1.90 8.13
C GLY A 310 -1.61 0.55 8.67
N LEU A 311 -2.72 0.05 8.14
CA LEU A 311 -3.21 -1.32 8.31
C LEU A 311 -2.90 -2.11 7.04
N ASP A 312 -1.99 -3.09 7.15
CA ASP A 312 -1.62 -3.99 6.04
C ASP A 312 -2.52 -5.23 6.05
N PHE A 313 -2.95 -5.69 4.87
CA PHE A 313 -3.82 -6.87 4.70
C PHE A 313 -3.49 -7.68 3.45
#